data_0aeb7d0cfbca3693b97b6cf88cf3fe30
#
_entry.id   0aeb7d0cfbca3693b97b6cf88cf3fe30
#
_cell.length_a   1.000
_cell.length_b   1.000
_cell.length_c   1.000
_cell.angle_alpha   90.00
_cell.angle_beta   90.00
_cell.angle_gamma   90.00
#
_symmetry.space_group_name_H-M   'P 1'
#
loop_
_entity.id
_entity.type
_entity.pdbx_description
1 polymer ?
#
loop_
_entity_poly.entity_id
_entity_poly.type
_entity_poly.pdbx_seq_one_letter_code
_entity_poly.pdbx_strand_id
1 'polypeptide(L)'
;MIIDELARLHPYLFHVTTPGAWASIRQHGLLSTQRLLELFDVEVDLQHQLQTSRRATAVSLHHEQYGDVVLNDNLPLTEKALSHCLDDGLTPGQWLTMLNERVFFWPDEAGLASMINAKMNRNRTREVLVVETAKLTSAIAERMELCPINSGSTIRKPARRGLSTFTPLGKHTYRDWQTLRGRRDRIREVIVRDSIDEIENYVVDVRQSGPSVSG
;
A
#
# COMPACT_ATOMS: atom_id res chain seq x y z
N MET A 1 1.61 17.84 7.25
CA MET A 1 0.65 17.44 8.28
C MET A 1 1.41 17.27 9.57
N ILE A 2 0.88 17.77 10.64
CA ILE A 2 1.45 17.52 11.97
C ILE A 2 1.14 16.07 12.30
N ILE A 3 2.11 15.34 12.85
CA ILE A 3 2.01 13.91 13.18
C ILE A 3 0.76 13.63 14.01
N ASP A 4 0.53 14.43 15.06
CA ASP A 4 -0.62 14.29 15.96
C ASP A 4 -1.97 14.44 15.25
N GLU A 5 -2.01 15.23 14.17
CA GLU A 5 -3.24 15.47 13.41
C GLU A 5 -3.63 14.25 12.57
N LEU A 6 -2.67 13.55 11.98
CA LEU A 6 -2.95 12.29 11.30
C LEU A 6 -3.50 11.25 12.29
N ALA A 7 -2.85 11.07 13.43
CA ALA A 7 -3.29 10.12 14.45
C ALA A 7 -4.68 10.45 15.01
N ARG A 8 -5.00 11.74 15.17
CA ARG A 8 -6.32 12.18 15.64
C ARG A 8 -7.43 11.93 14.61
N LEU A 9 -7.14 12.16 13.33
CA LEU A 9 -8.11 11.97 12.23
C LEU A 9 -8.28 10.50 11.84
N HIS A 10 -7.21 9.73 11.91
CA HIS A 10 -7.10 8.35 11.50
C HIS A 10 -6.37 7.55 12.59
N PRO A 11 -7.04 7.24 13.72
CA PRO A 11 -6.39 6.59 14.86
C PRO A 11 -5.85 5.20 14.53
N TYR A 12 -6.42 4.55 13.52
CA TYR A 12 -5.97 3.26 13.00
C TYR A 12 -5.77 3.30 11.50
N LEU A 13 -4.74 2.59 11.05
CA LEU A 13 -4.44 2.33 9.64
C LEU A 13 -4.63 0.84 9.35
N PHE A 14 -5.05 0.51 8.14
CA PHE A 14 -5.40 -0.86 7.76
C PHE A 14 -4.53 -1.33 6.59
N HIS A 15 -3.70 -2.34 6.83
CA HIS A 15 -2.95 -3.01 5.77
C HIS A 15 -3.64 -4.32 5.38
N VAL A 16 -3.80 -4.55 4.09
CA VAL A 16 -4.48 -5.75 3.56
C VAL A 16 -3.47 -6.68 2.91
N THR A 17 -3.45 -7.91 3.38
CA THR A 17 -2.54 -8.95 2.90
C THR A 17 -3.25 -10.28 2.63
N THR A 18 -2.51 -11.32 2.29
CA THR A 18 -3.02 -12.68 2.11
C THR A 18 -3.27 -13.35 3.46
N PRO A 19 -4.25 -14.28 3.55
CA PRO A 19 -4.51 -15.02 4.78
C PRO A 19 -3.27 -15.76 5.28
N GLY A 20 -2.99 -15.64 6.57
CA GLY A 20 -1.84 -16.27 7.23
C GLY A 20 -0.51 -15.52 7.08
N ALA A 21 -0.47 -14.42 6.32
CA ALA A 21 0.77 -13.66 6.12
C ALA A 21 1.30 -13.00 7.41
N TRP A 22 0.43 -12.75 8.39
CA TRP A 22 0.81 -12.15 9.66
C TRP A 22 1.95 -12.90 10.37
N ALA A 23 1.96 -14.23 10.30
CA ALA A 23 3.00 -15.02 10.96
C ALA A 23 4.42 -14.65 10.46
N SER A 24 4.58 -14.52 9.14
CA SER A 24 5.84 -14.12 8.52
C SER A 24 6.11 -12.61 8.69
N ILE A 25 5.08 -11.77 8.50
CA ILE A 25 5.19 -10.31 8.66
C ILE A 25 5.64 -9.95 10.08
N ARG A 26 5.10 -10.61 11.10
CA ARG A 26 5.49 -10.39 12.50
C ARG A 26 6.96 -10.70 12.75
N GLN A 27 7.49 -11.72 12.07
CA GLN A 27 8.87 -12.18 12.26
C GLN A 27 9.88 -11.36 11.45
N HIS A 28 9.50 -10.94 10.23
CA HIS A 28 10.44 -10.38 9.26
C HIS A 28 10.16 -8.92 8.89
N GLY A 29 9.12 -8.32 9.50
CA GLY A 29 8.66 -6.98 9.17
C GLY A 29 7.64 -6.95 8.03
N LEU A 30 7.00 -5.80 7.87
CA LEU A 30 6.12 -5.51 6.74
C LEU A 30 6.92 -4.82 5.65
N LEU A 31 7.24 -5.57 4.60
CA LEU A 31 8.15 -5.19 3.54
C LEU A 31 7.41 -4.71 2.29
N SER A 32 7.97 -3.72 1.59
CA SER A 32 7.55 -3.37 0.24
C SER A 32 7.84 -4.53 -0.73
N THR A 33 7.22 -4.51 -1.91
CA THR A 33 7.51 -5.52 -2.95
C THR A 33 8.99 -5.54 -3.29
N GLN A 34 9.62 -4.36 -3.41
CA GLN A 34 11.05 -4.28 -3.71
C GLN A 34 11.90 -4.99 -2.65
N ARG A 35 11.64 -4.70 -1.36
CA ARG A 35 12.37 -5.34 -0.26
C ARG A 35 12.13 -6.86 -0.19
N LEU A 36 10.92 -7.31 -0.53
CA LEU A 36 10.64 -8.75 -0.62
C LEU A 36 11.44 -9.41 -1.74
N LEU A 37 11.53 -8.78 -2.92
CA LEU A 37 12.31 -9.31 -4.04
C LEU A 37 13.81 -9.39 -3.72
N GLU A 38 14.35 -8.39 -3.01
CA GLU A 38 15.73 -8.37 -2.54
C GLU A 38 15.97 -9.46 -1.48
N LEU A 39 15.08 -9.57 -0.47
CA LEU A 39 15.20 -10.55 0.62
C LEU A 39 15.11 -12.00 0.13
N PHE A 40 14.34 -12.24 -0.95
CA PHE A 40 14.14 -13.56 -1.52
C PHE A 40 15.14 -13.91 -2.63
N ASP A 41 16.19 -13.11 -2.80
CA ASP A 41 17.26 -13.30 -3.80
C ASP A 41 16.71 -13.60 -5.21
N VAL A 42 15.61 -12.91 -5.58
CA VAL A 42 14.97 -13.10 -6.87
C VAL A 42 15.93 -12.71 -7.99
N GLU A 43 16.02 -13.56 -9.02
CA GLU A 43 16.88 -13.34 -10.17
C GLU A 43 16.63 -11.96 -10.78
N VAL A 44 17.71 -11.27 -11.21
CA VAL A 44 17.71 -9.84 -11.57
C VAL A 44 16.70 -9.49 -12.67
N ASP A 45 16.60 -10.30 -13.73
CA ASP A 45 15.68 -10.04 -14.84
C ASP A 45 14.22 -10.20 -14.40
N LEU A 46 13.94 -11.22 -13.59
CA LEU A 46 12.62 -11.43 -12.99
C LEU A 46 12.28 -10.32 -11.99
N GLN A 47 13.24 -9.91 -11.16
CA GLN A 47 13.08 -8.78 -10.24
C GLN A 47 12.70 -7.52 -11.01
N HIS A 48 13.44 -7.18 -12.05
CA HIS A 48 13.16 -6.03 -12.91
C HIS A 48 11.76 -6.12 -13.53
N GLN A 49 11.38 -7.29 -14.07
CA GLN A 49 10.05 -7.52 -14.63
C GLN A 49 8.94 -7.32 -13.58
N LEU A 50 9.09 -7.90 -12.38
CA LEU A 50 8.09 -7.80 -11.31
C LEU A 50 7.97 -6.37 -10.75
N GLN A 51 9.03 -5.58 -10.82
CA GLN A 51 9.03 -4.18 -10.39
C GLN A 51 8.43 -3.23 -11.41
N THR A 52 8.69 -3.45 -12.71
CA THR A 52 8.37 -2.47 -13.77
C THR A 52 7.17 -2.84 -14.62
N SER A 53 6.67 -4.07 -14.52
CA SER A 53 5.53 -4.54 -15.30
C SER A 53 4.32 -4.86 -14.43
N ARG A 54 3.12 -4.74 -15.01
CA ARG A 54 1.88 -5.08 -14.33
C ARG A 54 1.79 -6.58 -14.04
N ARG A 55 1.56 -6.94 -12.79
CA ARG A 55 1.23 -8.32 -12.40
C ARG A 55 -0.25 -8.59 -12.65
N ALA A 56 -0.56 -9.39 -13.67
CA ALA A 56 -1.94 -9.77 -14.00
C ALA A 56 -2.52 -10.80 -13.00
N THR A 57 -1.65 -11.58 -12.37
CA THR A 57 -1.96 -12.57 -11.32
C THR A 57 -1.01 -12.37 -10.15
N ALA A 58 -1.38 -12.88 -8.98
CA ALA A 58 -0.48 -12.97 -7.85
C ALA A 58 0.71 -13.87 -8.18
N VAL A 59 1.88 -13.56 -7.62
CA VAL A 59 3.13 -14.30 -7.81
C VAL A 59 3.58 -14.84 -6.46
N SER A 60 3.72 -16.16 -6.36
CA SER A 60 4.28 -16.81 -5.17
C SER A 60 5.79 -16.91 -5.31
N LEU A 61 6.49 -16.54 -4.25
CA LEU A 61 7.93 -16.69 -4.11
C LEU A 61 8.20 -17.63 -2.93
N HIS A 62 9.26 -18.42 -3.04
CA HIS A 62 9.73 -19.31 -1.99
C HIS A 62 11.20 -19.03 -1.68
N HIS A 63 11.54 -19.04 -0.38
CA HIS A 63 12.92 -18.95 0.08
C HIS A 63 13.12 -19.95 1.24
N GLU A 64 14.21 -20.70 1.25
CA GLU A 64 14.47 -21.75 2.25
C GLU A 64 14.40 -21.23 3.69
N GLN A 65 14.93 -20.03 3.95
CA GLN A 65 14.95 -19.41 5.27
C GLN A 65 13.66 -18.65 5.62
N TYR A 66 13.03 -17.98 4.63
CA TYR A 66 11.90 -17.06 4.87
C TYR A 66 10.54 -17.66 4.53
N GLY A 67 10.52 -18.90 3.98
CA GLY A 67 9.28 -19.58 3.59
C GLY A 67 8.63 -18.99 2.35
N ASP A 68 7.31 -18.98 2.35
CA ASP A 68 6.51 -18.56 1.19
C ASP A 68 5.96 -17.16 1.37
N VAL A 69 5.97 -16.37 0.30
CA VAL A 69 5.30 -15.05 0.23
C VAL A 69 4.53 -14.91 -1.07
N VAL A 70 3.45 -14.13 -1.04
CA VAL A 70 2.64 -13.85 -2.21
C VAL A 70 2.66 -12.36 -2.52
N LEU A 71 3.22 -12.01 -3.68
CA LEU A 71 3.07 -10.67 -4.25
C LEU A 71 1.69 -10.55 -4.89
N ASN A 72 0.88 -9.63 -4.40
CA ASN A 72 -0.46 -9.41 -4.92
C ASN A 72 -0.43 -8.95 -6.39
N ASP A 73 -1.51 -9.26 -7.13
CA ASP A 73 -1.74 -8.74 -8.47
C ASP A 73 -2.00 -7.22 -8.48
N ASN A 74 -1.88 -6.61 -9.66
CA ASN A 74 -2.22 -5.21 -9.92
C ASN A 74 -3.49 -5.11 -10.79
N LEU A 75 -4.48 -5.99 -10.61
CA LEU A 75 -5.69 -6.07 -11.46
C LEU A 75 -6.40 -4.74 -11.70
N PRO A 76 -6.54 -3.85 -10.69
CA PRO A 76 -7.20 -2.55 -10.88
C PRO A 76 -6.44 -1.57 -11.77
N LEU A 77 -5.23 -1.92 -12.20
CA LEU A 77 -4.36 -1.06 -12.97
C LEU A 77 -4.16 -1.63 -14.38
N THR A 78 -4.14 -0.78 -15.41
CA THR A 78 -3.71 -1.14 -16.76
C THR A 78 -2.68 -0.14 -17.25
N GLU A 79 -1.63 -0.60 -17.93
CA GLU A 79 -0.55 0.26 -18.42
C GLU A 79 -1.05 1.28 -19.42
N LYS A 80 -2.00 0.89 -20.29
CA LYS A 80 -2.66 1.79 -21.24
C LYS A 80 -3.38 2.95 -20.55
N ALA A 81 -4.18 2.68 -19.51
CA ALA A 81 -4.87 3.73 -18.78
C ALA A 81 -3.88 4.56 -17.93
N LEU A 82 -2.83 3.92 -17.43
CA LEU A 82 -1.77 4.57 -16.66
C LEU A 82 -1.03 5.60 -17.51
N SER A 83 -0.60 5.25 -18.74
CA SER A 83 0.11 6.17 -19.64
C SER A 83 -0.69 7.44 -19.99
N HIS A 84 -2.03 7.38 -19.91
CA HIS A 84 -2.89 8.55 -20.15
C HIS A 84 -3.10 9.46 -18.93
N CYS A 85 -2.74 9.01 -17.73
CA CYS A 85 -2.94 9.77 -16.49
C CYS A 85 -1.64 10.08 -15.73
N LEU A 86 -0.49 9.69 -16.28
CA LEU A 86 0.81 10.05 -15.72
C LEU A 86 1.18 11.49 -16.08
N ASP A 87 1.78 12.18 -15.10
CA ASP A 87 2.41 13.48 -15.21
C ASP A 87 3.95 13.34 -15.15
N ASP A 88 4.64 14.45 -15.23
CA ASP A 88 6.10 14.58 -15.04
C ASP A 88 6.94 13.71 -16.01
N GLY A 89 6.37 13.29 -17.15
CA GLY A 89 7.06 12.45 -18.12
C GLY A 89 7.28 11.00 -17.66
N LEU A 90 6.63 10.57 -16.58
CA LEU A 90 6.75 9.22 -16.05
C LEU A 90 6.22 8.18 -17.04
N THR A 91 6.91 7.05 -17.14
CA THR A 91 6.44 5.85 -17.81
C THR A 91 5.62 4.95 -16.87
N PRO A 92 4.75 4.07 -17.39
CA PRO A 92 4.07 3.07 -16.56
C PRO A 92 5.01 2.24 -15.70
N GLY A 93 6.16 1.81 -16.23
CA GLY A 93 7.17 1.07 -15.47
C GLY A 93 7.72 1.85 -14.29
N GLN A 94 8.07 3.11 -14.48
CA GLN A 94 8.55 3.98 -13.39
C GLN A 94 7.48 4.17 -12.32
N TRP A 95 6.20 4.33 -12.70
CA TRP A 95 5.11 4.40 -11.73
C TRP A 95 4.96 3.10 -10.92
N LEU A 96 5.04 1.95 -11.57
CA LEU A 96 5.00 0.65 -10.90
C LEU A 96 6.17 0.46 -9.94
N THR A 97 7.37 0.87 -10.32
CA THR A 97 8.54 0.90 -9.41
C THR A 97 8.25 1.75 -8.18
N MET A 98 7.73 2.97 -8.36
CA MET A 98 7.35 3.84 -7.23
C MET A 98 6.33 3.17 -6.29
N LEU A 99 5.36 2.41 -6.82
CA LEU A 99 4.42 1.65 -5.99
C LEU A 99 5.12 0.50 -5.25
N ASN A 100 5.99 -0.22 -5.93
CA ASN A 100 6.67 -1.39 -5.38
C ASN A 100 7.73 -1.07 -4.30
N GLU A 101 8.16 0.19 -4.21
CA GLU A 101 9.02 0.72 -3.14
C GLU A 101 8.26 1.07 -1.86
N ARG A 102 6.94 0.86 -1.80
CA ARG A 102 6.07 1.39 -0.75
C ARG A 102 5.17 0.34 -0.13
N VAL A 103 4.87 0.53 1.15
CA VAL A 103 3.83 -0.19 1.90
C VAL A 103 2.63 0.72 2.05
N PHE A 104 1.43 0.21 1.76
CA PHE A 104 0.19 0.99 1.69
C PHE A 104 -0.78 0.64 2.81
N PHE A 105 -1.45 1.67 3.35
CA PHE A 105 -2.50 1.54 4.33
C PHE A 105 -3.75 2.31 3.91
N TRP A 106 -4.91 1.75 4.17
CA TRP A 106 -6.17 2.47 4.15
C TRP A 106 -6.30 3.29 5.44
N PRO A 107 -6.63 4.59 5.35
CA PRO A 107 -6.70 5.45 6.52
C PRO A 107 -8.01 5.31 7.31
N ASP A 108 -9.03 4.64 6.74
CA ASP A 108 -10.33 4.46 7.36
C ASP A 108 -11.04 3.17 6.93
N GLU A 109 -12.01 2.75 7.74
CA GLU A 109 -12.84 1.55 7.49
C GLU A 109 -13.66 1.67 6.20
N ALA A 110 -14.05 2.88 5.78
CA ALA A 110 -14.86 3.06 4.57
C ALA A 110 -14.02 2.79 3.31
N GLY A 111 -12.78 3.25 3.28
CA GLY A 111 -11.81 2.94 2.21
C GLY A 111 -11.50 1.45 2.15
N LEU A 112 -11.22 0.83 3.29
CA LEU A 112 -11.00 -0.60 3.43
C LEU A 112 -12.21 -1.40 2.92
N ALA A 113 -13.42 -1.09 3.40
CA ALA A 113 -14.64 -1.77 2.99
C ALA A 113 -14.92 -1.62 1.50
N SER A 114 -14.69 -0.43 0.93
CA SER A 114 -14.82 -0.18 -0.51
C SER A 114 -13.89 -1.07 -1.33
N MET A 115 -12.66 -1.29 -0.88
CA MET A 115 -11.68 -2.17 -1.53
C MET A 115 -12.08 -3.64 -1.41
N ILE A 116 -12.43 -4.11 -0.21
CA ILE A 116 -12.82 -5.51 0.03
C ILE A 116 -14.07 -5.88 -0.78
N ASN A 117 -15.08 -5.01 -0.81
CA ASN A 117 -16.35 -5.26 -1.50
C ASN A 117 -16.28 -5.01 -3.02
N ALA A 118 -15.17 -4.52 -3.54
CA ALA A 118 -15.01 -4.34 -4.97
C ALA A 118 -15.19 -5.68 -5.71
N LYS A 119 -15.83 -5.65 -6.90
CA LYS A 119 -16.16 -6.84 -7.70
C LYS A 119 -15.01 -7.84 -7.83
N MET A 120 -13.77 -7.37 -7.94
CA MET A 120 -12.58 -8.21 -8.10
C MET A 120 -12.02 -8.75 -6.78
N ASN A 121 -12.47 -8.24 -5.64
CA ASN A 121 -11.97 -8.64 -4.31
C ASN A 121 -13.00 -9.36 -3.45
N ARG A 122 -14.31 -9.13 -3.67
CA ARG A 122 -15.42 -9.61 -2.81
C ARG A 122 -15.45 -11.12 -2.55
N ASN A 123 -14.84 -11.91 -3.42
CA ASN A 123 -14.76 -13.37 -3.30
C ASN A 123 -13.39 -13.83 -2.80
N ARG A 124 -12.53 -12.92 -2.34
CA ARG A 124 -11.18 -13.24 -1.84
C ARG A 124 -11.14 -13.07 -0.34
N THR A 125 -10.71 -14.10 0.37
CA THR A 125 -10.35 -13.96 1.78
C THR A 125 -9.07 -13.13 1.90
N ARG A 126 -9.07 -12.21 2.87
CA ARG A 126 -7.95 -11.31 3.15
C ARG A 126 -7.67 -11.30 4.64
N GLU A 127 -6.43 -11.05 4.97
CA GLU A 127 -6.01 -10.70 6.32
C GLU A 127 -5.78 -9.19 6.38
N VAL A 128 -6.25 -8.56 7.45
CA VAL A 128 -6.17 -7.11 7.65
C VAL A 128 -5.44 -6.85 8.95
N LEU A 129 -4.29 -6.19 8.85
CA LEU A 129 -3.54 -5.72 10.01
C LEU A 129 -4.07 -4.33 10.40
N VAL A 130 -4.48 -4.18 11.65
CA VAL A 130 -4.92 -2.91 12.23
C VAL A 130 -3.76 -2.31 12.99
N VAL A 131 -3.28 -1.16 12.54
CA VAL A 131 -2.07 -0.52 13.03
C VAL A 131 -2.42 0.77 13.77
N GLU A 132 -1.87 0.97 14.97
CA GLU A 132 -2.06 2.19 15.75
C GLU A 132 -1.24 3.35 15.16
N THR A 133 -1.93 4.35 14.63
CA THR A 133 -1.31 5.46 13.88
C THR A 133 -0.35 6.27 14.75
N ALA A 134 -0.72 6.56 16.01
CA ALA A 134 0.09 7.36 16.88
C ALA A 134 1.46 6.73 17.16
N LYS A 135 1.50 5.43 17.43
CA LYS A 135 2.75 4.70 17.65
C LYS A 135 3.61 4.65 16.38
N LEU A 136 2.98 4.30 15.24
CA LEU A 136 3.68 4.21 13.98
C LEU A 136 4.29 5.56 13.57
N THR A 137 3.51 6.65 13.63
CA THR A 137 3.99 7.99 13.27
C THR A 137 5.08 8.49 14.20
N SER A 138 5.01 8.19 15.48
CA SER A 138 6.06 8.58 16.45
C SER A 138 7.40 7.90 16.14
N ALA A 139 7.37 6.71 15.54
CA ALA A 139 8.58 5.95 15.26
C ALA A 139 9.20 6.26 13.89
N ILE A 140 8.38 6.44 12.83
CA ILE A 140 8.87 6.46 11.44
C ILE A 140 8.24 7.56 10.56
N ALA A 141 7.77 8.68 11.15
CA ALA A 141 7.11 9.77 10.39
C ALA A 141 7.90 10.28 9.19
N GLU A 142 9.22 10.27 9.26
CA GLU A 142 10.12 10.73 8.18
C GLU A 142 10.06 9.87 6.92
N ARG A 143 9.61 8.60 7.04
CA ARG A 143 9.38 7.69 5.92
C ARG A 143 7.93 7.62 5.48
N MET A 144 7.04 8.36 6.16
CA MET A 144 5.60 8.33 5.85
C MET A 144 5.23 9.38 4.81
N GLU A 145 4.31 8.98 3.94
CA GLU A 145 3.77 9.80 2.87
C GLU A 145 2.23 9.69 2.84
N LEU A 146 1.58 10.70 2.29
CA LEU A 146 0.13 10.76 2.10
C LEU A 146 -0.20 10.74 0.61
N CYS A 147 -1.27 10.05 0.23
CA CYS A 147 -1.76 10.01 -1.13
C CYS A 147 -3.25 10.36 -1.21
N PRO A 148 -3.67 11.29 -2.12
CA PRO A 148 -5.05 11.71 -2.25
C PRO A 148 -5.89 10.80 -3.14
N ILE A 149 -5.28 9.79 -3.75
CA ILE A 149 -5.92 8.88 -4.72
C ILE A 149 -5.69 7.43 -4.33
N ASN A 150 -6.43 6.50 -4.92
CA ASN A 150 -6.05 5.10 -4.96
C ASN A 150 -4.96 4.94 -6.04
N SER A 151 -3.71 4.89 -5.60
CA SER A 151 -2.53 4.93 -6.47
C SER A 151 -2.39 3.67 -7.34
N GLY A 152 -2.86 2.53 -6.84
CA GLY A 152 -2.84 1.24 -7.50
C GLY A 152 -4.02 0.98 -8.43
N SER A 153 -4.88 2.00 -8.73
CA SER A 153 -6.07 1.80 -9.57
C SER A 153 -6.16 2.81 -10.70
N THR A 154 -6.46 2.31 -11.91
CA THR A 154 -6.79 3.13 -13.09
C THR A 154 -8.19 2.84 -13.63
N ILE A 155 -9.07 2.25 -12.81
CA ILE A 155 -10.44 1.91 -13.21
C ILE A 155 -11.29 3.18 -13.36
N ARG A 156 -12.14 3.21 -14.40
CA ARG A 156 -13.07 4.31 -14.74
C ARG A 156 -12.33 5.60 -15.16
N LYS A 157 -12.34 6.63 -14.31
CA LYS A 157 -11.64 7.91 -14.55
C LYS A 157 -10.40 7.95 -13.66
N PRO A 158 -9.24 7.49 -14.15
CA PRO A 158 -8.03 7.52 -13.35
C PRO A 158 -7.63 8.97 -13.05
N ALA A 159 -7.36 9.25 -11.79
CA ALA A 159 -6.82 10.54 -11.39
C ALA A 159 -5.42 10.74 -11.96
N ARG A 160 -5.09 11.98 -12.31
CA ARG A 160 -3.73 12.39 -12.69
C ARG A 160 -2.77 12.07 -11.54
N ARG A 161 -1.59 11.59 -11.90
CA ARG A 161 -0.58 11.14 -10.94
C ARG A 161 0.83 11.34 -11.47
N GLY A 162 1.75 11.64 -10.57
CA GLY A 162 3.15 11.92 -10.90
C GLY A 162 4.01 11.97 -9.63
N LEU A 163 5.18 12.57 -9.71
CA LEU A 163 6.14 12.67 -8.60
C LEU A 163 5.56 13.31 -7.34
N SER A 164 4.63 14.27 -7.50
CA SER A 164 3.98 14.96 -6.38
C SER A 164 2.79 14.22 -5.76
N THR A 165 2.44 13.03 -6.28
CA THR A 165 1.29 12.26 -5.78
C THR A 165 1.50 11.78 -4.35
N PHE A 166 2.72 11.38 -4.02
CA PHE A 166 3.12 10.98 -2.68
C PHE A 166 3.75 12.18 -1.96
N THR A 167 3.11 12.66 -0.90
CA THR A 167 3.54 13.85 -0.17
C THR A 167 4.07 13.46 1.20
N PRO A 168 5.34 13.76 1.55
CA PRO A 168 5.89 13.46 2.87
C PRO A 168 5.01 14.01 4.01
N LEU A 169 4.82 13.21 5.05
CA LEU A 169 3.90 13.50 6.17
C LEU A 169 4.21 14.83 6.86
N GLY A 170 5.47 15.14 7.10
CA GLY A 170 5.89 16.35 7.82
C GLY A 170 5.93 17.61 6.96
N LYS A 171 5.70 17.54 5.65
CA LYS A 171 5.90 18.65 4.71
C LYS A 171 4.86 19.76 4.84
N HIS A 172 3.62 19.43 5.19
CA HIS A 172 2.49 20.36 5.20
C HIS A 172 1.56 20.11 6.39
N THR A 173 0.87 21.16 6.86
CA THR A 173 -0.29 20.99 7.75
C THR A 173 -1.47 20.38 6.99
N TYR A 174 -2.47 19.87 7.68
CA TYR A 174 -3.69 19.35 7.04
C TYR A 174 -4.42 20.45 6.25
N ARG A 175 -4.38 21.69 6.74
CA ARG A 175 -4.94 22.84 6.04
C ARG A 175 -4.19 23.12 4.74
N ASP A 176 -2.86 23.05 4.76
CA ASP A 176 -2.04 23.23 3.55
C ASP A 176 -2.31 22.09 2.56
N TRP A 177 -2.42 20.85 3.04
CA TRP A 177 -2.79 19.69 2.24
C TRP A 177 -4.15 19.90 1.54
N GLN A 178 -5.19 20.35 2.27
CA GLN A 178 -6.50 20.65 1.70
C GLN A 178 -6.43 21.76 0.64
N THR A 179 -5.59 22.77 0.85
CA THR A 179 -5.41 23.88 -0.10
C THR A 179 -4.68 23.42 -1.36
N LEU A 180 -3.62 22.65 -1.22
CA LEU A 180 -2.83 22.12 -2.33
C LEU A 180 -3.60 21.16 -3.23
N ARG A 181 -4.47 20.38 -2.63
CA ARG A 181 -5.22 19.30 -3.30
C ARG A 181 -6.70 19.64 -3.54
N GLY A 182 -7.15 20.79 -3.05
CA GLY A 182 -8.55 21.22 -3.06
C GLY A 182 -9.33 20.70 -1.85
N ARG A 183 -10.41 21.39 -1.47
CA ARG A 183 -11.22 21.06 -0.27
C ARG A 183 -11.87 19.67 -0.28
N ARG A 184 -11.88 18.99 -1.43
CA ARG A 184 -12.44 17.64 -1.59
C ARG A 184 -11.38 16.57 -1.50
N ASP A 185 -10.11 16.92 -1.49
CA ASP A 185 -9.02 15.95 -1.40
C ASP A 185 -8.99 15.36 0.00
N ARG A 186 -9.29 14.09 0.06
CA ARG A 186 -9.16 13.29 1.27
C ARG A 186 -7.90 12.45 1.16
N ILE A 187 -7.28 12.15 2.30
CA ILE A 187 -6.26 11.11 2.36
C ILE A 187 -6.94 9.81 1.94
N ARG A 188 -6.43 9.20 0.88
CA ARG A 188 -6.93 7.91 0.37
C ARG A 188 -6.02 6.77 0.79
N GLU A 189 -4.74 7.06 0.90
CA GLU A 189 -3.74 6.10 1.36
C GLU A 189 -2.74 6.81 2.26
N VAL A 190 -2.31 6.14 3.31
CA VAL A 190 -1.14 6.45 4.10
C VAL A 190 -0.08 5.43 3.72
N ILE A 191 1.15 5.88 3.55
CA ILE A 191 2.20 5.10 2.93
C ILE A 191 3.45 5.14 3.80
N VAL A 192 4.17 4.04 3.86
CA VAL A 192 5.53 3.99 4.40
C VAL A 192 6.47 3.55 3.29
N ARG A 193 7.57 4.27 3.11
CA ARG A 193 8.61 3.88 2.16
C ARG A 193 9.41 2.70 2.71
N ASP A 194 9.75 1.78 1.82
CA ASP A 194 10.64 0.64 2.05
C ASP A 194 10.03 -0.46 2.94
N SER A 195 10.12 -0.36 4.26
CA SER A 195 9.71 -1.41 5.20
C SER A 195 9.27 -0.85 6.55
N ILE A 196 8.65 -1.71 7.36
CA ILE A 196 8.39 -1.49 8.78
C ILE A 196 8.89 -2.74 9.52
N ASP A 197 10.13 -2.72 9.94
CA ASP A 197 10.84 -3.92 10.42
C ASP A 197 10.21 -4.49 11.70
N GLU A 198 9.80 -3.65 12.63
CA GLU A 198 9.18 -4.04 13.90
C GLU A 198 7.67 -3.77 13.91
N ILE A 199 6.98 -4.12 12.83
CA ILE A 199 5.55 -3.84 12.65
C ILE A 199 4.68 -4.37 13.80
N GLU A 200 5.09 -5.45 14.46
CA GLU A 200 4.37 -6.05 15.59
C GLU A 200 4.16 -5.07 16.76
N ASN A 201 5.06 -4.09 16.95
CA ASN A 201 4.94 -3.07 17.99
C ASN A 201 3.79 -2.10 17.75
N TYR A 202 3.26 -2.04 16.53
CA TYR A 202 2.24 -1.10 16.09
C TYR A 202 0.91 -1.76 15.76
N VAL A 203 0.90 -3.09 15.50
CA VAL A 203 -0.31 -3.86 15.21
C VAL A 203 -1.09 -4.10 16.50
N VAL A 204 -2.35 -3.70 16.52
CA VAL A 204 -3.26 -3.87 17.67
C VAL A 204 -4.33 -4.93 17.45
N ASP A 205 -4.57 -5.31 16.18
CA ASP A 205 -5.55 -6.35 15.83
C ASP A 205 -5.22 -6.95 14.46
N VAL A 206 -5.61 -8.22 14.26
CA VAL A 206 -5.48 -8.94 12.98
C VAL A 206 -6.83 -9.56 12.66
N ARG A 207 -7.46 -9.12 11.57
CA ARG A 207 -8.80 -9.52 11.18
C ARG A 207 -8.80 -10.36 9.92
N GLN A 208 -9.70 -11.31 9.85
CA GLN A 208 -10.03 -11.98 8.58
C GLN A 208 -11.20 -11.24 7.92
N SER A 209 -11.10 -11.05 6.60
CA SER A 209 -12.15 -10.39 5.81
C SER A 209 -12.32 -11.12 4.50
N GLY A 210 -13.58 -11.35 4.13
CA GLY A 210 -13.96 -12.07 2.91
C GLY A 210 -15.22 -12.90 3.14
N PRO A 211 -15.63 -13.70 2.15
CA PRO A 211 -16.80 -14.57 2.30
C PRO A 211 -16.57 -15.52 3.48
N SER A 212 -17.57 -15.57 4.38
CA SER A 212 -17.61 -16.57 5.44
C SER A 212 -17.51 -17.94 4.78
N VAL A 213 -16.51 -18.71 5.11
CA VAL A 213 -16.48 -20.13 4.77
C VAL A 213 -17.59 -20.76 5.62
N SER A 214 -18.79 -20.93 5.02
CA SER A 214 -19.84 -21.73 5.64
C SER A 214 -19.29 -23.14 5.73
N GLY A 215 -18.93 -23.56 6.94
CA GLY A 215 -18.57 -24.95 7.26
C GLY A 215 -19.76 -25.89 7.06
#